data_0630c9b6b8f3dfa2c503f245cee7056f
#
_entry.id   0630c9b6b8f3dfa2c503f245cee7056f
#
_cell.length_a   1.000
_cell.length_b   1.000
_cell.length_c   1.000
_cell.angle_alpha   90.00
_cell.angle_beta   90.00
_cell.angle_gamma   90.00
#
_symmetry.space_group_name_H-M   'P 1'
#
loop_
_entity.id
_entity.type
_entity.pdbx_description
1 polymer ?
#
loop_
_entity_poly.entity_id
_entity_poly.type
_entity_poly.pdbx_seq_one_letter_code
_entity_poly.pdbx_strand_id
1 'polypeptide(L)'
;STADKIGGVTTQVSAAEYVSDPLALYYQLCADKPNTLLLESAEIDSKDHLKSLLLLSAAVRFECHGQQVTARALNDNGHNALHSLSHFLAPFLQQRTAEEITFAFPDTDPQADEDTRLKSHNALSVLRACVEKFTCHDQSKHPFRVFLGGCFAYDLLAIAETLPNVPEGVNTCPDFVFY
;
A
#
# COMPACT_ATOMS: atom_id res chain seq x y z
N SER A 1 -8.18 -23.74 -18.08
CA SER A 1 -8.75 -22.66 -17.27
C SER A 1 -8.14 -22.78 -15.89
N THR A 2 -7.06 -22.09 -15.66
CA THR A 2 -6.57 -21.83 -14.30
C THR A 2 -7.59 -20.87 -13.69
N ALA A 3 -8.50 -21.41 -12.88
CA ALA A 3 -9.37 -20.60 -12.06
C ALA A 3 -8.48 -19.60 -11.31
N ASP A 4 -8.78 -18.33 -11.45
CA ASP A 4 -8.04 -17.24 -10.82
C ASP A 4 -7.98 -17.50 -9.33
N LYS A 5 -6.81 -17.97 -8.89
CA LYS A 5 -6.61 -18.31 -7.49
C LYS A 5 -6.56 -17.00 -6.72
N ILE A 6 -7.49 -16.81 -5.79
CA ILE A 6 -7.56 -15.59 -4.96
C ILE A 6 -6.19 -15.29 -4.37
N GLY A 7 -5.70 -14.06 -4.62
CA GLY A 7 -4.39 -13.60 -4.14
C GLY A 7 -3.19 -14.14 -4.91
N GLY A 8 -3.40 -14.83 -6.04
CA GLY A 8 -2.30 -15.28 -6.89
C GLY A 8 -1.65 -14.13 -7.67
N VAL A 9 -0.32 -14.05 -7.63
CA VAL A 9 0.49 -13.05 -8.34
C VAL A 9 1.56 -13.74 -9.16
N THR A 10 1.78 -13.27 -10.38
CA THR A 10 2.91 -13.67 -11.22
C THR A 10 3.86 -12.48 -11.38
N THR A 11 5.14 -12.70 -11.14
CA THR A 11 6.18 -11.68 -11.23
C THR A 11 7.11 -12.00 -12.40
N GLN A 12 7.28 -11.04 -13.30
CA GLN A 12 8.28 -11.12 -14.35
C GLN A 12 9.42 -10.15 -14.04
N VAL A 13 10.64 -10.66 -14.07
CA VAL A 13 11.85 -9.86 -13.81
C VAL A 13 12.72 -9.88 -15.06
N SER A 14 13.15 -8.71 -15.51
CA SER A 14 14.07 -8.55 -16.63
C SER A 14 15.16 -7.54 -16.30
N ALA A 15 16.35 -7.77 -16.85
CA ALA A 15 17.44 -6.82 -16.75
C ALA A 15 17.16 -5.60 -17.65
N ALA A 16 17.60 -4.44 -17.21
CA ALA A 16 17.58 -3.20 -17.98
C ALA A 16 18.94 -2.51 -17.88
N GLU A 17 19.19 -1.57 -18.79
CA GLU A 17 20.41 -0.76 -18.76
C GLU A 17 20.39 0.14 -17.52
N TYR A 18 21.52 0.26 -16.85
CA TYR A 18 21.68 1.14 -15.70
C TYR A 18 21.67 2.61 -16.12
N VAL A 19 20.88 3.41 -15.42
CA VAL A 19 20.82 4.87 -15.59
C VAL A 19 21.30 5.54 -14.31
N SER A 20 22.30 6.41 -14.43
CA SER A 20 22.95 7.04 -13.27
C SER A 20 22.13 8.18 -12.64
N ASP A 21 21.16 8.73 -13.37
CA ASP A 21 20.30 9.81 -12.90
C ASP A 21 18.83 9.32 -12.83
N PRO A 22 18.40 8.79 -11.67
CA PRO A 22 17.05 8.28 -11.51
C PRO A 22 15.99 9.38 -11.56
N LEU A 23 16.32 10.61 -11.18
CA LEU A 23 15.38 11.73 -11.24
C LEU A 23 15.08 12.14 -12.69
N ALA A 24 16.11 12.23 -13.52
CA ALA A 24 15.93 12.51 -14.95
C ALA A 24 15.14 11.39 -15.63
N LEU A 25 15.44 10.13 -15.30
CA LEU A 25 14.68 8.99 -15.79
C LEU A 25 13.21 9.03 -15.36
N TYR A 26 12.96 9.37 -14.10
CA TYR A 26 11.60 9.53 -13.58
C TYR A 26 10.83 10.61 -14.35
N TYR A 27 11.41 11.78 -14.56
CA TYR A 27 10.78 12.84 -15.34
C TYR A 27 10.51 12.42 -16.79
N GLN A 28 11.43 11.70 -17.40
CA GLN A 28 11.28 11.21 -18.76
C GLN A 28 10.11 10.21 -18.90
N LEU A 29 9.94 9.34 -17.92
CA LEU A 29 8.95 8.26 -17.97
C LEU A 29 7.59 8.62 -17.36
N CYS A 30 7.57 9.53 -16.39
CA CYS A 30 6.43 9.78 -15.54
C CYS A 30 5.97 11.25 -15.47
N ALA A 31 6.62 12.20 -16.16
CA ALA A 31 6.48 13.64 -15.96
C ALA A 31 5.04 14.13 -15.69
N ASP A 32 4.05 13.57 -16.40
CA ASP A 32 2.63 13.96 -16.27
C ASP A 32 1.71 12.80 -15.84
N LYS A 33 2.30 11.66 -15.43
CA LYS A 33 1.50 10.50 -15.03
C LYS A 33 1.21 10.56 -13.54
N PRO A 34 -0.08 10.53 -13.14
CA PRO A 34 -0.44 10.37 -11.74
C PRO A 34 -0.09 8.96 -11.23
N ASN A 35 -0.08 8.79 -9.90
CA ASN A 35 0.09 7.50 -9.25
C ASN A 35 1.44 6.83 -9.55
N THR A 36 2.49 7.62 -9.62
CA THR A 36 3.87 7.18 -9.79
C THR A 36 4.72 7.63 -8.61
N LEU A 37 5.80 6.92 -8.33
CA LEU A 37 6.72 7.23 -7.23
C LEU A 37 8.17 7.08 -7.68
N LEU A 38 9.02 7.95 -7.14
CA LEU A 38 10.45 7.77 -7.09
C LEU A 38 10.86 7.70 -5.61
N LEU A 39 11.46 6.60 -5.21
CA LEU A 39 12.03 6.41 -3.89
C LEU A 39 13.54 6.28 -4.02
N GLU A 40 14.25 7.14 -3.31
CA GLU A 40 15.72 7.11 -3.25
C GLU A 40 16.15 6.85 -1.81
N SER A 41 17.00 5.87 -1.60
CA SER A 41 17.63 5.66 -0.29
C SER A 41 18.92 6.45 -0.23
N ALA A 42 19.03 7.37 0.73
CA ALA A 42 20.25 8.07 1.06
C ALA A 42 20.81 7.48 2.36
N GLU A 43 21.65 6.48 2.24
CA GLU A 43 22.38 5.96 3.39
C GLU A 43 23.64 6.80 3.58
N ILE A 44 23.74 7.51 4.72
CA ILE A 44 24.79 8.51 4.97
C ILE A 44 26.18 7.86 5.06
N ASP A 45 26.25 6.60 5.46
CA ASP A 45 27.51 5.90 5.76
C ASP A 45 28.02 4.95 4.68
N SER A 46 27.28 4.67 3.62
CA SER A 46 27.76 3.84 2.53
C SER A 46 27.26 4.32 1.18
N LYS A 47 28.16 4.96 0.44
CA LYS A 47 27.91 5.38 -0.95
C LYS A 47 27.68 4.19 -1.91
N ASP A 48 27.99 2.98 -1.50
CA ASP A 48 27.98 1.80 -2.35
C ASP A 48 26.62 1.07 -2.39
N HIS A 49 25.63 1.51 -1.59
CA HIS A 49 24.31 0.87 -1.48
C HIS A 49 23.13 1.79 -1.74
N LEU A 50 23.34 2.90 -2.43
CA LEU A 50 22.25 3.77 -2.87
C LEU A 50 21.39 3.02 -3.88
N LYS A 51 20.12 2.85 -3.55
CA LYS A 51 19.13 2.23 -4.43
C LYS A 51 18.03 3.22 -4.73
N SER A 52 17.70 3.33 -6.00
CA SER A 52 16.52 4.06 -6.45
C SER A 52 15.48 3.07 -6.94
N LEU A 53 14.21 3.34 -6.64
CA LEU A 53 13.08 2.54 -7.07
C LEU A 53 12.05 3.45 -7.70
N LEU A 54 11.67 3.13 -8.93
CA LEU A 54 10.62 3.82 -9.66
C LEU A 54 9.38 2.93 -9.75
N LEU A 55 8.24 3.45 -9.29
CA LEU A 55 6.94 2.85 -9.51
C LEU A 55 6.25 3.59 -10.65
N LEU A 56 6.17 2.97 -11.81
CA LEU A 56 5.70 3.59 -13.04
C LEU A 56 4.24 3.31 -13.37
N SER A 57 3.72 2.19 -12.88
CA SER A 57 2.34 1.74 -13.11
C SER A 57 1.85 0.99 -11.90
N ALA A 58 1.15 1.67 -11.02
CA ALA A 58 0.53 1.05 -9.86
C ALA A 58 -0.76 0.35 -10.26
N ALA A 59 -1.05 -0.78 -9.62
CA ALA A 59 -2.31 -1.50 -9.80
C ALA A 59 -3.43 -0.94 -8.94
N VAL A 60 -3.12 -0.54 -7.70
CA VAL A 60 -4.09 -0.05 -6.72
C VAL A 60 -3.55 1.18 -6.01
N ARG A 61 -4.45 2.13 -5.74
CA ARG A 61 -4.20 3.25 -4.84
C ARG A 61 -5.01 3.04 -3.57
N PHE A 62 -4.31 3.07 -2.44
CA PHE A 62 -4.91 3.03 -1.11
C PHE A 62 -4.89 4.41 -0.47
N GLU A 63 -6.01 4.81 0.08
CA GLU A 63 -6.15 6.07 0.80
C GLU A 63 -6.86 5.85 2.13
N CYS A 64 -6.27 6.33 3.23
CA CYS A 64 -6.79 6.14 4.57
C CYS A 64 -7.24 7.46 5.18
N HIS A 65 -8.44 7.45 5.75
CA HIS A 65 -8.97 8.51 6.61
C HIS A 65 -9.51 7.87 7.90
N GLY A 66 -8.81 8.06 9.01
CA GLY A 66 -9.14 7.42 10.28
C GLY A 66 -9.09 5.91 10.19
N GLN A 67 -10.19 5.24 10.51
CA GLN A 67 -10.32 3.78 10.41
C GLN A 67 -10.95 3.31 9.09
N GLN A 68 -11.02 4.18 8.10
CA GLN A 68 -11.57 3.87 6.78
C GLN A 68 -10.47 3.89 5.72
N VAL A 69 -10.41 2.83 4.92
CA VAL A 69 -9.46 2.71 3.80
C VAL A 69 -10.22 2.49 2.52
N THR A 70 -9.94 3.32 1.54
CA THR A 70 -10.46 3.19 0.18
C THR A 70 -9.36 2.67 -0.73
N ALA A 71 -9.63 1.58 -1.43
CA ALA A 71 -8.75 0.99 -2.43
C ALA A 71 -9.37 1.17 -3.81
N ARG A 72 -8.67 1.85 -4.70
CA ARG A 72 -9.09 2.11 -6.08
C ARG A 72 -8.23 1.33 -7.06
N ALA A 73 -8.89 0.60 -7.96
CA ALA A 73 -8.21 -0.06 -9.08
C ALA A 73 -7.75 0.97 -10.12
N LEU A 74 -6.49 0.86 -10.54
CA LEU A 74 -5.88 1.76 -11.54
C LEU A 74 -5.74 1.07 -12.91
N ASN A 75 -5.86 -0.24 -12.94
CA ASN A 75 -5.79 -1.08 -14.14
C ASN A 75 -6.44 -2.46 -13.89
N ASP A 76 -6.39 -3.36 -14.86
CA ASP A 76 -6.99 -4.70 -14.74
C ASP A 76 -6.39 -5.53 -13.61
N ASN A 77 -5.08 -5.43 -13.37
CA ASN A 77 -4.44 -6.07 -12.22
C ASN A 77 -5.00 -5.52 -10.90
N GLY A 78 -5.30 -4.23 -10.86
CA GLY A 78 -5.96 -3.59 -9.73
C GLY A 78 -7.35 -4.15 -9.47
N HIS A 79 -8.17 -4.35 -10.49
CA HIS A 79 -9.48 -4.98 -10.35
C HIS A 79 -9.38 -6.40 -9.76
N ASN A 80 -8.42 -7.19 -10.22
CA ASN A 80 -8.15 -8.52 -9.66
C ASN A 80 -7.68 -8.44 -8.20
N ALA A 81 -6.84 -7.47 -7.88
CA ALA A 81 -6.38 -7.24 -6.51
C ALA A 81 -7.53 -6.83 -5.58
N LEU A 82 -8.43 -5.95 -6.01
CA LEU A 82 -9.61 -5.58 -5.25
C LEU A 82 -10.52 -6.79 -4.98
N HIS A 83 -10.69 -7.66 -5.95
CA HIS A 83 -11.44 -8.90 -5.77
C HIS A 83 -10.83 -9.76 -4.67
N SER A 84 -9.52 -9.96 -4.69
CA SER A 84 -8.81 -10.73 -3.66
C SER A 84 -8.90 -10.07 -2.28
N LEU A 85 -8.70 -8.76 -2.18
CA LEU A 85 -8.83 -8.02 -0.93
C LEU A 85 -10.23 -8.08 -0.34
N SER A 86 -11.27 -8.05 -1.18
CA SER A 86 -12.66 -8.20 -0.72
C SER A 86 -12.93 -9.56 -0.06
N HIS A 87 -12.19 -10.60 -0.45
CA HIS A 87 -12.22 -11.91 0.21
C HIS A 87 -11.39 -11.93 1.49
N PHE A 88 -10.16 -11.40 1.46
CA PHE A 88 -9.27 -11.43 2.61
C PHE A 88 -9.78 -10.60 3.79
N LEU A 89 -10.47 -9.51 3.51
CA LEU A 89 -10.95 -8.54 4.50
C LEU A 89 -12.48 -8.43 4.48
N ALA A 90 -13.17 -9.49 4.09
CA ALA A 90 -14.63 -9.53 3.98
C ALA A 90 -15.37 -9.00 5.22
N PRO A 91 -14.96 -9.29 6.48
CA PRO A 91 -15.62 -8.75 7.67
C PRO A 91 -15.60 -7.23 7.78
N PHE A 92 -14.66 -6.58 7.12
CA PHE A 92 -14.46 -5.12 7.18
C PHE A 92 -14.93 -4.38 5.92
N LEU A 93 -15.45 -5.12 4.94
CA LEU A 93 -15.96 -4.55 3.70
C LEU A 93 -17.22 -3.71 3.97
N GLN A 94 -17.13 -2.41 3.69
CA GLN A 94 -18.23 -1.48 3.88
C GLN A 94 -18.97 -1.18 2.57
N GLN A 95 -18.23 -0.95 1.49
CA GLN A 95 -18.78 -0.59 0.19
C GLN A 95 -17.92 -1.17 -0.93
N ARG A 96 -18.57 -1.55 -2.03
CA ARG A 96 -17.91 -2.06 -3.22
C ARG A 96 -18.57 -1.51 -4.46
N THR A 97 -17.75 -0.99 -5.37
CA THR A 97 -18.12 -0.67 -6.76
C THR A 97 -17.21 -1.45 -7.71
N ALA A 98 -17.36 -1.26 -9.02
CA ALA A 98 -16.48 -1.87 -10.00
C ALA A 98 -15.02 -1.41 -9.89
N GLU A 99 -14.81 -0.14 -9.51
CA GLU A 99 -13.49 0.52 -9.52
C GLU A 99 -12.89 0.69 -8.12
N GLU A 100 -13.70 0.57 -7.07
CA GLU A 100 -13.30 0.99 -5.74
C GLU A 100 -13.97 0.13 -4.67
N ILE A 101 -13.22 -0.18 -3.63
CA ILE A 101 -13.75 -0.79 -2.40
C ILE A 101 -13.34 0.03 -1.20
N THR A 102 -14.21 0.05 -0.19
CA THR A 102 -13.97 0.74 1.08
C THR A 102 -14.07 -0.26 2.21
N PHE A 103 -13.05 -0.27 3.08
CA PHE A 103 -13.01 -1.01 4.32
C PHE A 103 -13.16 -0.06 5.49
N ALA A 104 -13.90 -0.48 6.51
CA ALA A 104 -14.04 0.23 7.78
C ALA A 104 -13.66 -0.69 8.92
N PHE A 105 -12.81 -0.20 9.82
CA PHE A 105 -12.33 -0.91 10.99
C PHE A 105 -12.92 -0.31 12.25
N PRO A 106 -13.13 -1.11 13.32
CA PRO A 106 -13.58 -0.59 14.60
C PRO A 106 -12.51 0.30 15.22
N ASP A 107 -12.93 1.27 16.03
CA ASP A 107 -12.03 2.05 16.84
C ASP A 107 -11.27 1.15 17.81
N THR A 108 -10.04 1.55 18.12
CA THR A 108 -9.23 0.86 19.11
C THR A 108 -9.88 1.00 20.48
N ASP A 109 -10.11 -0.13 21.18
CA ASP A 109 -10.61 -0.11 22.56
C ASP A 109 -9.51 0.47 23.46
N PRO A 110 -9.71 1.64 24.09
CA PRO A 110 -8.71 2.26 24.94
C PRO A 110 -8.44 1.47 26.24
N GLN A 111 -9.31 0.50 26.59
CA GLN A 111 -9.17 -0.35 27.76
C GLN A 111 -8.52 -1.71 27.43
N ALA A 112 -8.32 -2.02 26.15
CA ALA A 112 -7.64 -3.25 25.77
C ALA A 112 -6.16 -3.20 26.20
N ASP A 113 -5.62 -4.36 26.59
CA ASP A 113 -4.20 -4.49 26.84
C ASP A 113 -3.38 -4.31 25.57
N GLU A 114 -2.08 -4.05 25.73
CA GLU A 114 -1.19 -3.78 24.61
C GLU A 114 -1.15 -4.94 23.60
N ASP A 115 -1.12 -6.18 24.06
CA ASP A 115 -1.08 -7.36 23.19
C ASP A 115 -2.36 -7.51 22.37
N THR A 116 -3.52 -7.25 22.98
CA THR A 116 -4.82 -7.23 22.28
C THR A 116 -4.89 -6.11 21.27
N ARG A 117 -4.39 -4.90 21.60
CA ARG A 117 -4.33 -3.76 20.67
C ARG A 117 -3.42 -4.02 19.47
N LEU A 118 -2.26 -4.63 19.68
CA LEU A 118 -1.32 -4.99 18.62
C LEU A 118 -1.86 -6.07 17.67
N LYS A 119 -2.70 -6.97 18.17
CA LYS A 119 -3.34 -8.04 17.39
C LYS A 119 -4.66 -7.63 16.75
N SER A 120 -5.26 -6.51 17.15
CA SER A 120 -6.52 -6.03 16.63
C SER A 120 -6.39 -5.53 15.19
N HIS A 121 -7.47 -5.72 14.41
CA HIS A 121 -7.54 -5.17 13.06
C HIS A 121 -7.76 -3.65 13.09
N ASN A 122 -7.02 -2.95 12.26
CA ASN A 122 -7.14 -1.51 12.04
C ASN A 122 -6.89 -1.17 10.56
N ALA A 123 -6.88 0.10 10.22
CA ALA A 123 -6.66 0.56 8.84
C ALA A 123 -5.36 0.01 8.22
N LEU A 124 -4.29 -0.22 9.01
CA LEU A 124 -3.05 -0.82 8.53
C LEU A 124 -3.21 -2.29 8.13
N SER A 125 -4.28 -2.95 8.56
CA SER A 125 -4.57 -4.34 8.18
C SER A 125 -4.77 -4.52 6.68
N VAL A 126 -5.18 -3.48 5.96
CA VAL A 126 -5.29 -3.51 4.50
C VAL A 126 -3.90 -3.66 3.86
N LEU A 127 -2.93 -2.84 4.28
CA LEU A 127 -1.56 -2.92 3.78
C LEU A 127 -0.90 -4.23 4.18
N ARG A 128 -1.14 -4.69 5.40
CA ARG A 128 -0.63 -5.96 5.92
C ARG A 128 -1.16 -7.14 5.11
N ALA A 129 -2.44 -7.15 4.76
CA ALA A 129 -3.05 -8.18 3.93
C ALA A 129 -2.40 -8.23 2.54
N CYS A 130 -2.02 -7.09 1.95
CA CYS A 130 -1.30 -7.06 0.67
C CYS A 130 0.04 -7.78 0.75
N VAL A 131 0.77 -7.62 1.85
CA VAL A 131 2.10 -8.23 2.02
C VAL A 131 2.01 -9.71 2.39
N GLU A 132 1.06 -10.09 3.22
CA GLU A 132 0.97 -11.43 3.82
C GLU A 132 0.12 -12.42 3.01
N LYS A 133 -0.93 -11.95 2.33
CA LYS A 133 -1.95 -12.82 1.74
C LYS A 133 -1.86 -12.98 0.24
N PHE A 134 -1.17 -12.08 -0.46
CA PHE A 134 -0.85 -12.29 -1.86
C PHE A 134 0.36 -13.22 -1.99
N THR A 135 0.23 -14.24 -2.82
CA THR A 135 1.26 -15.27 -3.01
C THR A 135 1.73 -15.32 -4.45
N CYS A 136 3.05 -15.37 -4.65
CA CYS A 136 3.62 -15.59 -5.97
C CYS A 136 3.60 -17.07 -6.32
N HIS A 137 3.05 -17.40 -7.48
CA HIS A 137 2.99 -18.77 -8.01
C HIS A 137 4.26 -19.17 -8.73
N ASP A 138 5.02 -18.20 -9.22
CA ASP A 138 6.31 -18.43 -9.81
C ASP A 138 7.37 -18.67 -8.71
N GLN A 139 8.45 -19.34 -9.07
CA GLN A 139 9.57 -19.57 -8.16
C GLN A 139 10.42 -18.31 -7.96
N SER A 140 9.97 -17.17 -8.43
CA SER A 140 10.66 -15.90 -8.26
C SER A 140 10.74 -15.55 -6.79
N LYS A 141 11.95 -15.51 -6.25
CA LYS A 141 12.25 -15.02 -4.91
C LYS A 141 12.58 -13.53 -4.89
N HIS A 142 12.18 -12.80 -5.93
CA HIS A 142 12.49 -11.39 -6.02
C HIS A 142 11.89 -10.61 -4.84
N PRO A 143 12.66 -9.78 -4.13
CA PRO A 143 12.19 -9.11 -2.91
C PRO A 143 11.04 -8.14 -3.17
N PHE A 144 10.91 -7.59 -4.37
CA PHE A 144 9.85 -6.66 -4.75
C PHE A 144 8.69 -7.30 -5.53
N ARG A 145 8.49 -8.61 -5.41
CA ARG A 145 7.40 -9.32 -6.09
C ARG A 145 5.99 -8.83 -5.71
N VAL A 146 5.81 -8.38 -4.49
CA VAL A 146 4.67 -7.58 -4.06
C VAL A 146 5.25 -6.35 -3.38
N PHE A 147 4.98 -5.19 -3.94
CA PHE A 147 5.56 -3.93 -3.48
C PHE A 147 4.46 -2.92 -3.14
N LEU A 148 4.60 -2.29 -2.01
CA LEU A 148 3.81 -1.15 -1.59
C LEU A 148 4.73 0.04 -1.37
N GLY A 149 4.48 1.13 -2.05
CA GLY A 149 5.18 2.40 -1.87
C GLY A 149 4.21 3.53 -1.60
N GLY A 150 4.56 4.42 -0.70
CA GLY A 150 3.71 5.55 -0.35
C GLY A 150 4.22 6.32 0.85
N CYS A 151 3.34 7.03 1.50
CA CYS A 151 3.67 7.84 2.66
C CYS A 151 2.56 7.79 3.72
N PHE A 152 2.99 7.96 4.96
CA PHE A 152 2.15 8.16 6.13
C PHE A 152 2.15 9.63 6.53
N ALA A 153 1.00 10.14 6.96
CA ALA A 153 0.94 11.43 7.63
C ALA A 153 1.58 11.34 9.01
N TYR A 154 2.04 12.46 9.52
CA TYR A 154 2.66 12.54 10.84
C TYR A 154 1.71 12.08 11.96
N ASP A 155 0.41 12.32 11.80
CA ASP A 155 -0.64 12.01 12.78
C ASP A 155 -1.11 10.54 12.74
N LEU A 156 -0.44 9.68 11.98
CA LEU A 156 -0.79 8.25 11.87
C LEU A 156 -0.88 7.54 13.23
N LEU A 157 -0.20 8.04 14.24
CA LEU A 157 -0.24 7.48 15.60
C LEU A 157 -1.68 7.38 16.14
N ALA A 158 -2.56 8.30 15.74
CA ALA A 158 -3.97 8.30 16.14
C ALA A 158 -4.76 7.08 15.63
N ILE A 159 -4.28 6.35 14.62
CA ILE A 159 -4.90 5.10 14.15
C ILE A 159 -4.66 3.96 15.13
N ALA A 160 -3.49 3.94 15.77
CA ALA A 160 -3.07 2.86 16.67
C ALA A 160 -3.25 3.21 18.16
N GLU A 161 -3.26 4.49 18.50
CA GLU A 161 -3.34 4.98 19.87
C GLU A 161 -4.36 6.12 20.02
N THR A 162 -5.02 6.19 21.17
CA THR A 162 -5.86 7.33 21.54
C THR A 162 -4.97 8.45 22.01
N LEU A 163 -4.76 9.46 21.18
CA LEU A 163 -4.00 10.65 21.57
C LEU A 163 -4.92 11.65 22.28
N PRO A 164 -4.57 12.09 23.50
CA PRO A 164 -5.33 13.14 24.16
C PRO A 164 -5.11 14.49 23.47
N ASN A 165 -6.20 15.22 23.24
CA ASN A 165 -6.17 16.61 22.74
C ASN A 165 -5.50 16.81 21.36
N VAL A 166 -5.70 15.89 20.42
CA VAL A 166 -5.39 16.17 19.03
C VAL A 166 -6.35 17.26 18.56
N PRO A 167 -5.87 18.48 18.21
CA PRO A 167 -6.77 19.49 17.65
C PRO A 167 -7.43 18.92 16.41
N GLU A 168 -8.75 19.01 16.31
CA GLU A 168 -9.45 18.81 15.04
C GLU A 168 -8.99 19.93 14.10
N GLY A 169 -7.82 19.69 13.47
CA GLY A 169 -7.34 20.58 12.44
C GLY A 169 -8.19 20.41 11.19
N VAL A 170 -8.32 21.48 10.43
CA VAL A 170 -8.94 21.50 9.09
C VAL A 170 -8.07 20.69 8.09
N ASN A 171 -7.30 19.72 8.56
CA ASN A 171 -6.44 18.92 7.74
C ASN A 171 -7.24 17.83 7.03
N THR A 172 -7.54 18.07 5.75
CA THR A 172 -8.21 17.11 4.86
C THR A 172 -7.25 16.11 4.23
N CYS A 173 -5.98 16.10 4.63
CA CYS A 173 -4.99 15.16 4.11
C CYS A 173 -5.29 13.73 4.59
N PRO A 174 -5.11 12.72 3.74
CA PRO A 174 -5.18 11.33 4.15
C PRO A 174 -4.15 10.99 5.23
N ASP A 175 -4.48 10.04 6.11
CA ASP A 175 -3.53 9.52 7.11
C ASP A 175 -2.44 8.68 6.46
N PHE A 176 -2.76 7.98 5.38
CA PHE A 176 -1.77 7.43 4.47
C PHE A 176 -2.29 7.36 3.03
N VAL A 177 -1.35 7.36 2.09
CA VAL A 177 -1.54 7.03 0.67
C VAL A 177 -0.47 6.04 0.26
N PHE A 178 -0.88 4.90 -0.27
CA PHE A 178 0.01 3.85 -0.79
C PHE A 178 -0.41 3.40 -2.19
N TYR A 179 0.59 2.95 -2.92
CA TYR A 179 0.42 2.35 -4.24
C TYR A 179 1.00 0.96 -4.29
#